data_8d67532f1cbb3d4083cda08aae8cf0af
#
_entry.id   8d67532f1cbb3d4083cda08aae8cf0af
#
_cell.length_a   1.000
_cell.length_b   1.000
_cell.length_c   1.000
_cell.angle_alpha   90.00
_cell.angle_beta   90.00
_cell.angle_gamma   90.00
#
_symmetry.space_group_name_H-M   'P 1'
#
loop_
_entity.id
_entity.type
_entity.pdbx_description
1 polymer ?
#
loop_
_entity_poly.entity_id
_entity_poly.type
_entity_poly.pdbx_seq_one_letter_code
_entity_poly.pdbx_strand_id
1 'polypeptide(L)'
;DAFQPDMLAKCQEAMAGQTQDDDFIRPDMAAFAACPSDSIDYAVMEHLPLQGEALGVPARVVALDAGWSDLGAWDALWDVLDHDAQGNAHVLQAPGQVLSVDSHNTLVLAESALVATVGLSDVVVVQTPDAVLVVDKRRTQDVKKVVQALQAQTQQRRALAQVHRKVHRPWGWYDSIDAGERFQVKRIVVNPGASLSLQMHHHRAEHWVVVKGTAEVTNGDRTFLLGENESTFIPLGHIHRLRNPGKLPLEIIEVQSGSYLGEDDIVRYEDSYGRTHP
;
A
#
# COMPACT_ATOMS: atom_id res chain seq x y z
N ASP A 1 -2.95 -31.09 9.07
CA ASP A 1 -3.94 -32.19 9.10
C ASP A 1 -4.72 -32.25 10.41
N ALA A 2 -4.06 -32.43 11.55
CA ALA A 2 -4.74 -32.78 12.81
C ALA A 2 -5.68 -31.70 13.33
N PHE A 3 -5.32 -30.42 13.15
CA PHE A 3 -6.06 -29.31 13.76
C PHE A 3 -6.97 -28.58 12.77
N GLN A 4 -6.54 -28.50 11.50
CA GLN A 4 -7.27 -27.73 10.45
C GLN A 4 -7.29 -28.51 9.13
N PRO A 5 -7.99 -29.66 9.05
CA PRO A 5 -8.01 -30.51 7.86
C PRO A 5 -8.62 -29.81 6.64
N ASP A 6 -9.68 -29.00 6.85
CA ASP A 6 -10.35 -28.28 5.77
C ASP A 6 -9.45 -27.20 5.17
N MET A 7 -8.72 -26.48 6.01
CA MET A 7 -7.74 -25.48 5.55
C MET A 7 -6.64 -26.13 4.70
N LEU A 8 -6.07 -27.26 5.17
CA LEU A 8 -5.05 -27.99 4.42
C LEU A 8 -5.59 -28.48 3.08
N ALA A 9 -6.79 -29.05 3.06
CA ALA A 9 -7.41 -29.55 1.83
C ALA A 9 -7.59 -28.40 0.81
N LYS A 10 -8.04 -27.23 1.24
CA LYS A 10 -8.20 -26.05 0.37
C LYS A 10 -6.87 -25.47 -0.11
N CYS A 11 -5.85 -25.45 0.73
CA CYS A 11 -4.49 -25.08 0.31
C CYS A 11 -3.94 -26.06 -0.75
N GLN A 12 -4.14 -27.35 -0.58
CA GLN A 12 -3.72 -28.37 -1.55
C GLN A 12 -4.47 -28.21 -2.89
N GLU A 13 -5.79 -27.97 -2.84
CA GLU A 13 -6.61 -27.70 -4.03
C GLU A 13 -6.11 -26.44 -4.77
N ALA A 14 -5.87 -25.35 -4.05
CA ALA A 14 -5.36 -24.10 -4.62
C ALA A 14 -3.99 -24.29 -5.29
N MET A 15 -3.10 -25.07 -4.67
CA MET A 15 -1.78 -25.35 -5.24
C MET A 15 -1.82 -26.36 -6.38
N ALA A 16 -2.78 -27.30 -6.40
CA ALA A 16 -2.97 -28.21 -7.52
C ALA A 16 -3.44 -27.48 -8.80
N GLY A 17 -4.22 -26.40 -8.63
CA GLY A 17 -4.67 -25.54 -9.72
C GLY A 17 -3.75 -24.34 -10.02
N GLN A 18 -2.52 -24.33 -9.49
CA GLN A 18 -1.58 -23.24 -9.66
C GLN A 18 -1.20 -22.99 -11.12
N THR A 19 -0.94 -21.73 -11.45
CA THR A 19 -0.33 -21.32 -12.73
C THR A 19 1.01 -20.65 -12.47
N GLN A 20 1.95 -20.77 -13.41
CA GLN A 20 3.21 -20.05 -13.37
C GLN A 20 3.14 -18.84 -14.30
N ASP A 21 3.57 -17.67 -13.79
CA ASP A 21 3.61 -16.40 -14.49
C ASP A 21 4.98 -15.76 -14.20
N ASP A 22 5.90 -15.92 -15.15
CA ASP A 22 7.32 -15.57 -15.00
C ASP A 22 7.92 -16.16 -13.71
N ASP A 23 8.33 -15.30 -12.77
CA ASP A 23 8.91 -15.68 -11.48
C ASP A 23 7.84 -15.99 -10.40
N PHE A 24 6.55 -15.87 -10.71
CA PHE A 24 5.47 -16.04 -9.74
C PHE A 24 4.72 -17.35 -9.90
N ILE A 25 4.51 -18.03 -8.80
CA ILE A 25 3.55 -19.14 -8.71
C ILE A 25 2.24 -18.58 -8.16
N ARG A 26 1.17 -18.65 -8.95
CA ARG A 26 -0.16 -18.16 -8.61
C ARG A 26 -1.07 -19.33 -8.26
N PRO A 27 -1.51 -19.47 -7.00
CA PRO A 27 -2.49 -20.49 -6.63
C PRO A 27 -3.82 -20.23 -7.33
N ASP A 28 -4.66 -21.26 -7.45
CA ASP A 28 -6.05 -21.08 -7.90
C ASP A 28 -6.78 -20.16 -6.92
N MET A 29 -7.24 -19.02 -7.42
CA MET A 29 -7.83 -17.96 -6.58
C MET A 29 -9.19 -18.34 -6.00
N ALA A 30 -9.98 -19.16 -6.69
CA ALA A 30 -11.28 -19.58 -6.19
C ALA A 30 -11.13 -20.58 -5.02
N ALA A 31 -10.25 -21.56 -5.15
CA ALA A 31 -9.92 -22.49 -4.09
C ALA A 31 -9.26 -21.77 -2.89
N PHE A 32 -8.35 -20.81 -3.15
CA PHE A 32 -7.70 -20.03 -2.09
C PHE A 32 -8.69 -19.13 -1.34
N ALA A 33 -9.62 -18.48 -2.03
CA ALA A 33 -10.67 -17.66 -1.42
C ALA A 33 -11.66 -18.48 -0.57
N ALA A 34 -11.83 -19.77 -0.89
CA ALA A 34 -12.66 -20.69 -0.11
C ALA A 34 -11.93 -21.30 1.10
N CYS A 35 -10.62 -21.01 1.27
CA CYS A 35 -9.84 -21.48 2.42
C CYS A 35 -10.29 -20.76 3.70
N PRO A 36 -10.55 -21.49 4.82
CA PRO A 36 -10.79 -20.85 6.11
C PRO A 36 -9.64 -19.91 6.49
N SER A 37 -9.97 -18.69 6.95
CA SER A 37 -8.97 -17.70 7.36
C SER A 37 -8.73 -17.78 8.87
N ASP A 38 -7.53 -18.23 9.25
CA ASP A 38 -7.10 -18.27 10.64
C ASP A 38 -5.57 -18.10 10.72
N SER A 39 -5.05 -17.60 11.85
CA SER A 39 -3.60 -17.52 12.06
C SER A 39 -3.03 -18.88 12.48
N ILE A 40 -1.77 -19.13 12.13
CA ILE A 40 -1.05 -20.34 12.55
C ILE A 40 -1.03 -20.49 14.07
N ASP A 41 -1.04 -19.37 14.80
CA ASP A 41 -1.04 -19.36 16.26
C ASP A 41 -2.31 -20.02 16.80
N TYR A 42 -3.48 -19.55 16.38
CA TYR A 42 -4.77 -20.12 16.79
C TYR A 42 -5.03 -21.48 16.15
N ALA A 43 -4.73 -21.61 14.88
CA ALA A 43 -4.98 -22.81 14.10
C ALA A 43 -4.15 -24.04 14.55
N VAL A 44 -2.94 -23.80 15.05
CA VAL A 44 -1.96 -24.89 15.34
C VAL A 44 -1.24 -24.68 16.67
N MET A 45 -0.60 -23.50 16.88
CA MET A 45 0.36 -23.35 17.96
C MET A 45 -0.24 -23.46 19.35
N GLU A 46 -1.44 -22.91 19.57
CA GLU A 46 -2.15 -23.01 20.86
C GLU A 46 -2.60 -24.45 21.21
N HIS A 47 -2.73 -25.33 20.22
CA HIS A 47 -3.11 -26.72 20.43
C HIS A 47 -1.92 -27.62 20.76
N LEU A 48 -0.70 -27.26 20.33
CA LEU A 48 0.50 -28.08 20.49
C LEU A 48 0.85 -28.42 21.95
N PRO A 49 0.75 -27.50 22.93
CA PRO A 49 1.06 -27.81 24.33
C PRO A 49 0.20 -28.93 24.90
N LEU A 50 -1.03 -29.07 24.43
CA LEU A 50 -2.00 -30.09 24.94
C LEU A 50 -1.99 -31.41 24.15
N GLN A 51 -1.73 -31.34 22.84
CA GLN A 51 -1.94 -32.46 21.93
C GLN A 51 -0.68 -32.85 21.15
N GLY A 52 0.34 -32.01 21.15
CA GLY A 52 1.52 -32.20 20.30
C GLY A 52 2.30 -33.48 20.61
N GLU A 53 2.44 -33.85 21.86
CA GLU A 53 3.14 -35.13 22.23
C GLU A 53 2.43 -36.35 21.69
N ALA A 54 1.10 -36.39 21.77
CA ALA A 54 0.29 -37.49 21.25
C ALA A 54 0.35 -37.60 19.72
N LEU A 55 0.58 -36.49 19.04
CA LEU A 55 0.73 -36.39 17.59
C LEU A 55 2.18 -36.56 17.10
N GLY A 56 3.13 -36.78 18.02
CA GLY A 56 4.56 -36.88 17.68
C GLY A 56 5.21 -35.53 17.30
N VAL A 57 4.56 -34.40 17.63
CA VAL A 57 5.04 -33.03 17.37
C VAL A 57 5.10 -32.25 18.69
N PRO A 58 6.03 -32.56 19.60
CA PRO A 58 6.11 -31.88 20.89
C PRO A 58 6.57 -30.43 20.73
N ALA A 59 5.85 -29.50 21.36
CA ALA A 59 6.30 -28.12 21.47
C ALA A 59 7.39 -27.97 22.53
N ARG A 60 8.40 -27.15 22.25
CA ARG A 60 9.47 -26.78 23.19
C ARG A 60 9.69 -25.28 23.14
N VAL A 61 9.89 -24.68 24.30
CA VAL A 61 10.23 -23.26 24.44
C VAL A 61 11.69 -23.17 24.86
N VAL A 62 12.48 -22.41 24.13
CA VAL A 62 13.87 -22.11 24.46
C VAL A 62 13.95 -20.63 24.83
N ALA A 63 14.42 -20.34 26.03
CA ALA A 63 14.65 -18.97 26.46
C ALA A 63 15.79 -18.38 25.62
N LEU A 64 15.56 -17.21 25.03
CA LEU A 64 16.52 -16.51 24.20
C LEU A 64 16.54 -15.03 24.63
N ASP A 65 17.69 -14.59 25.14
CA ASP A 65 17.97 -13.18 25.44
C ASP A 65 18.86 -12.62 24.33
N ALA A 66 18.24 -12.21 23.22
CA ALA A 66 18.92 -11.72 22.02
C ALA A 66 18.57 -10.27 21.69
N GLY A 67 17.87 -9.56 22.58
CA GLY A 67 17.36 -8.21 22.30
C GLY A 67 16.40 -8.17 21.11
N TRP A 68 15.72 -9.30 20.83
CA TRP A 68 14.80 -9.39 19.70
C TRP A 68 13.50 -8.62 19.97
N SER A 69 13.02 -7.89 18.95
CA SER A 69 11.70 -7.26 18.91
C SER A 69 11.03 -7.58 17.59
N ASP A 70 9.73 -7.88 17.61
CA ASP A 70 8.93 -8.10 16.40
C ASP A 70 8.54 -6.79 15.68
N LEU A 71 8.76 -5.63 16.33
CA LEU A 71 8.33 -4.31 15.84
C LEU A 71 6.85 -4.27 15.41
N GLY A 72 6.03 -5.10 16.05
CA GLY A 72 4.63 -5.29 15.68
C GLY A 72 3.70 -4.15 16.07
N ALA A 73 4.19 -3.18 16.83
CA ALA A 73 3.42 -2.01 17.27
C ALA A 73 4.33 -0.78 17.44
N TRP A 74 3.74 0.40 17.53
CA TRP A 74 4.45 1.68 17.59
C TRP A 74 5.27 1.86 18.88
N ASP A 75 4.85 1.27 19.99
CA ASP A 75 5.61 1.23 21.23
C ASP A 75 6.91 0.45 21.09
N ALA A 76 6.87 -0.71 20.43
CA ALA A 76 8.08 -1.48 20.13
C ALA A 76 9.05 -0.72 19.19
N LEU A 77 8.53 0.08 18.26
CA LEU A 77 9.36 0.96 17.43
C LEU A 77 10.03 2.05 18.28
N TRP A 78 9.29 2.66 19.23
CA TRP A 78 9.86 3.65 20.15
C TRP A 78 11.00 3.05 20.97
N ASP A 79 10.87 1.83 21.48
CA ASP A 79 11.87 1.15 22.32
C ASP A 79 13.23 0.94 21.62
N VAL A 80 13.27 0.85 20.29
CA VAL A 80 14.50 0.58 19.52
C VAL A 80 15.10 1.81 18.85
N LEU A 81 14.41 2.95 18.87
CA LEU A 81 14.89 4.20 18.29
C LEU A 81 15.77 4.98 19.28
N ASP A 82 16.63 5.84 18.77
CA ASP A 82 17.36 6.82 19.58
C ASP A 82 16.39 7.86 20.17
N HIS A 83 16.60 8.20 21.44
CA HIS A 83 15.78 9.16 22.17
C HIS A 83 16.56 10.46 22.43
N ASP A 84 15.84 11.58 22.40
CA ASP A 84 16.37 12.86 22.89
C ASP A 84 16.45 12.89 24.44
N ALA A 85 16.92 14.00 25.00
CA ALA A 85 17.05 14.17 26.45
C ALA A 85 15.71 14.11 27.21
N GLN A 86 14.59 14.27 26.53
CA GLN A 86 13.23 14.18 27.05
C GLN A 86 12.57 12.82 26.80
N GLY A 87 13.30 11.87 26.20
CA GLY A 87 12.81 10.54 25.86
C GLY A 87 11.94 10.51 24.60
N ASN A 88 11.99 11.55 23.77
CA ASN A 88 11.24 11.55 22.51
C ASN A 88 12.03 10.87 21.39
N ALA A 89 11.33 10.16 20.50
CA ALA A 89 11.89 9.58 19.29
C ALA A 89 11.18 10.15 18.05
N HIS A 90 11.94 10.43 17.00
CA HIS A 90 11.40 11.01 15.77
C HIS A 90 11.78 10.16 14.55
N VAL A 91 10.80 9.82 13.74
CA VAL A 91 10.99 9.18 12.42
C VAL A 91 10.57 10.18 11.36
N LEU A 92 11.54 10.63 10.56
CA LEU A 92 11.32 11.67 9.56
C LEU A 92 11.51 11.11 8.16
N GLN A 93 10.55 11.39 7.29
CA GLN A 93 10.71 11.26 5.84
C GLN A 93 10.60 12.66 5.23
N ALA A 94 11.48 12.98 4.28
CA ALA A 94 11.41 14.29 3.63
C ALA A 94 10.12 14.43 2.80
N PRO A 95 9.37 15.53 2.91
CA PRO A 95 9.70 16.79 3.60
C PRO A 95 9.21 16.91 5.06
N GLY A 96 8.78 15.82 5.71
CA GLY A 96 8.29 15.84 7.08
C GLY A 96 9.27 16.42 8.09
N GLN A 97 8.76 17.12 9.08
CA GLN A 97 9.53 17.78 10.16
C GLN A 97 8.83 17.59 11.50
N VAL A 98 9.59 17.65 12.60
CA VAL A 98 9.04 17.61 13.96
C VAL A 98 9.58 18.77 14.78
N LEU A 99 8.70 19.41 15.56
CA LEU A 99 9.03 20.40 16.57
C LEU A 99 8.33 20.01 17.88
N SER A 100 9.11 19.67 18.90
CA SER A 100 8.58 19.30 20.21
C SER A 100 8.91 20.38 21.25
N VAL A 101 7.88 20.83 21.98
CA VAL A 101 7.99 21.79 23.08
C VAL A 101 7.34 21.18 24.31
N ASP A 102 8.08 21.07 25.41
CA ASP A 102 7.62 20.52 26.70
C ASP A 102 6.92 19.15 26.56
N SER A 103 7.37 18.34 25.59
CA SER A 103 6.85 17.00 25.33
C SER A 103 7.84 15.93 25.74
N HIS A 104 7.34 14.82 26.32
CA HIS A 104 8.17 13.77 26.91
C HIS A 104 7.69 12.38 26.50
N ASN A 105 8.63 11.44 26.32
CA ASN A 105 8.34 10.02 26.01
C ASN A 105 7.42 9.86 24.80
N THR A 106 7.51 10.72 23.80
CA THR A 106 6.68 10.68 22.60
C THR A 106 7.41 10.03 21.43
N LEU A 107 6.65 9.33 20.58
CA LEU A 107 7.10 8.94 19.25
C LEU A 107 6.37 9.81 18.23
N VAL A 108 7.09 10.47 17.35
CA VAL A 108 6.50 11.21 16.23
C VAL A 108 7.06 10.71 14.91
N LEU A 109 6.20 10.19 14.06
CA LEU A 109 6.50 9.87 12.67
C LEU A 109 5.86 10.96 11.79
N ALA A 110 6.66 11.65 10.98
CA ALA A 110 6.21 12.69 10.07
C ALA A 110 6.71 12.40 8.65
N GLU A 111 5.80 12.10 7.73
CA GLU A 111 6.14 11.78 6.34
C GLU A 111 6.10 13.00 5.41
N SER A 112 5.19 13.93 5.63
CA SER A 112 4.92 14.97 4.63
C SER A 112 4.66 16.36 5.20
N ALA A 113 4.40 16.50 6.48
CA ALA A 113 4.06 17.78 7.12
C ALA A 113 4.95 18.07 8.33
N LEU A 114 4.96 19.32 8.77
CA LEU A 114 5.47 19.67 10.08
C LEU A 114 4.48 19.19 11.15
N VAL A 115 4.96 18.35 12.07
CA VAL A 115 4.22 17.96 13.26
C VAL A 115 4.79 18.70 14.46
N ALA A 116 3.99 19.55 15.10
CA ALA A 116 4.35 20.23 16.33
C ALA A 116 3.63 19.57 17.52
N THR A 117 4.38 19.23 18.57
CA THR A 117 3.83 18.69 19.83
C THR A 117 4.14 19.65 20.97
N VAL A 118 3.16 19.98 21.80
CA VAL A 118 3.32 20.91 22.94
C VAL A 118 2.68 20.30 24.18
N GLY A 119 3.48 20.10 25.23
CA GLY A 119 2.99 19.65 26.54
C GLY A 119 2.41 18.23 26.54
N LEU A 120 2.86 17.38 25.60
CA LEU A 120 2.36 15.99 25.49
C LEU A 120 3.30 15.03 26.21
N SER A 121 2.75 13.94 26.74
CA SER A 121 3.52 12.86 27.35
C SER A 121 2.93 11.50 26.98
N ASP A 122 3.80 10.51 26.77
CA ASP A 122 3.44 9.12 26.51
C ASP A 122 2.49 8.94 25.32
N VAL A 123 2.67 9.68 24.25
CA VAL A 123 1.85 9.57 23.02
C VAL A 123 2.68 9.14 21.81
N VAL A 124 2.01 8.51 20.89
CA VAL A 124 2.50 8.25 19.52
C VAL A 124 1.70 9.10 18.56
N VAL A 125 2.38 9.85 17.71
CA VAL A 125 1.80 10.62 16.62
C VAL A 125 2.36 10.08 15.30
N VAL A 126 1.48 9.64 14.41
CA VAL A 126 1.85 9.18 13.06
C VAL A 126 1.12 10.06 12.06
N GLN A 127 1.86 10.81 11.29
CA GLN A 127 1.36 11.66 10.22
C GLN A 127 1.79 11.06 8.87
N THR A 128 0.81 10.68 8.08
CA THR A 128 0.95 10.27 6.68
C THR A 128 0.28 11.30 5.77
N PRO A 129 0.49 11.26 4.45
CA PRO A 129 -0.15 12.21 3.54
C PRO A 129 -1.68 12.24 3.57
N ASP A 130 -2.32 11.19 4.07
CA ASP A 130 -3.77 10.97 4.04
C ASP A 130 -4.42 10.81 5.42
N ALA A 131 -3.62 10.67 6.50
CA ALA A 131 -4.16 10.49 7.84
C ALA A 131 -3.22 11.01 8.94
N VAL A 132 -3.78 11.30 10.10
CA VAL A 132 -3.03 11.54 11.34
C VAL A 132 -3.61 10.64 12.43
N LEU A 133 -2.76 9.82 13.02
CA LEU A 133 -3.06 9.02 14.22
C LEU A 133 -2.41 9.68 15.43
N VAL A 134 -3.18 9.83 16.51
CA VAL A 134 -2.66 10.19 17.84
C VAL A 134 -3.18 9.14 18.81
N VAL A 135 -2.28 8.47 19.52
CA VAL A 135 -2.64 7.38 20.43
C VAL A 135 -1.76 7.38 21.68
N ASP A 136 -2.33 7.04 22.84
CA ASP A 136 -1.57 6.75 24.05
C ASP A 136 -0.60 5.59 23.79
N LYS A 137 0.69 5.75 24.11
CA LYS A 137 1.74 4.76 23.84
C LYS A 137 1.42 3.36 24.39
N ARG A 138 0.68 3.28 25.52
CA ARG A 138 0.24 2.02 26.13
C ARG A 138 -0.94 1.37 25.44
N ARG A 139 -1.56 2.04 24.46
CA ARG A 139 -2.78 1.60 23.77
C ARG A 139 -2.59 1.44 22.25
N THR A 140 -1.38 1.33 21.80
CA THR A 140 -1.06 1.19 20.36
C THR A 140 -1.76 0.00 19.70
N GLN A 141 -1.98 -1.09 20.44
CA GLN A 141 -2.74 -2.26 19.96
C GLN A 141 -4.23 -1.96 19.68
N ASP A 142 -4.78 -0.91 20.31
CA ASP A 142 -6.19 -0.50 20.09
C ASP A 142 -6.41 0.15 18.71
N VAL A 143 -5.35 0.49 17.96
CA VAL A 143 -5.43 1.01 16.59
C VAL A 143 -6.24 0.06 15.68
N LYS A 144 -6.22 -1.24 15.94
CA LYS A 144 -7.06 -2.23 15.25
C LYS A 144 -8.56 -1.86 15.29
N LYS A 145 -9.04 -1.27 16.39
CA LYS A 145 -10.44 -0.83 16.53
C LYS A 145 -10.76 0.35 15.62
N VAL A 146 -9.79 1.25 15.38
CA VAL A 146 -9.94 2.37 14.43
C VAL A 146 -10.06 1.83 13.01
N VAL A 147 -9.21 0.88 12.63
CA VAL A 147 -9.26 0.22 11.31
C VAL A 147 -10.62 -0.47 11.10
N GLN A 148 -11.10 -1.23 12.09
CA GLN A 148 -12.42 -1.87 12.04
C GLN A 148 -13.54 -0.84 11.89
N ALA A 149 -13.48 0.27 12.63
CA ALA A 149 -14.46 1.34 12.54
C ALA A 149 -14.45 2.02 11.16
N LEU A 150 -13.28 2.21 10.53
CA LEU A 150 -13.16 2.71 9.15
C LEU A 150 -13.77 1.75 8.13
N GLN A 151 -13.53 0.45 8.29
CA GLN A 151 -14.07 -0.59 7.40
C GLN A 151 -15.60 -0.66 7.44
N ALA A 152 -16.22 -0.31 8.57
CA ALA A 152 -17.68 -0.27 8.73
C ALA A 152 -18.35 1.00 8.15
N GLN A 153 -17.56 1.95 7.62
CA GLN A 153 -18.06 3.23 7.12
C GLN A 153 -18.24 3.26 5.59
N THR A 154 -18.37 4.47 5.03
CA THR A 154 -18.54 4.69 3.59
C THR A 154 -17.34 4.18 2.78
N GLN A 155 -17.53 3.88 1.50
CA GLN A 155 -16.48 3.38 0.61
C GLN A 155 -15.21 4.26 0.63
N GLN A 156 -15.37 5.59 0.68
CA GLN A 156 -14.27 6.53 0.72
C GLN A 156 -13.41 6.39 2.00
N ARG A 157 -14.03 6.13 3.16
CA ARG A 157 -13.30 5.91 4.42
C ARG A 157 -12.73 4.49 4.54
N ARG A 158 -13.36 3.49 3.91
CA ARG A 158 -12.78 2.14 3.78
C ARG A 158 -11.47 2.17 3.00
N ALA A 159 -11.39 3.01 1.97
CA ALA A 159 -10.18 3.15 1.17
C ALA A 159 -8.96 3.58 2.00
N LEU A 160 -9.13 4.45 3.02
CA LEU A 160 -8.06 4.84 3.94
C LEU A 160 -7.48 3.66 4.76
N ALA A 161 -8.29 2.62 4.99
CA ALA A 161 -7.85 1.42 5.72
C ALA A 161 -7.29 0.33 4.81
N GLN A 162 -7.43 0.45 3.49
CA GLN A 162 -7.12 -0.61 2.53
C GLN A 162 -6.00 -0.24 1.54
N VAL A 163 -5.91 1.03 1.16
CA VAL A 163 -5.01 1.48 0.08
C VAL A 163 -4.25 2.72 0.54
N HIS A 164 -2.94 2.65 0.48
CA HIS A 164 -2.11 3.84 0.64
C HIS A 164 -2.34 4.81 -0.53
N ARG A 165 -2.28 6.11 -0.26
CA ARG A 165 -2.35 7.15 -1.29
C ARG A 165 -1.31 6.93 -2.39
N LYS A 166 -0.09 6.49 -2.00
CA LYS A 166 0.98 6.09 -2.91
C LYS A 166 0.91 4.58 -3.16
N VAL A 167 0.75 4.20 -4.42
CA VAL A 167 0.61 2.80 -4.84
C VAL A 167 1.75 2.41 -5.77
N HIS A 168 2.50 1.38 -5.40
CA HIS A 168 3.56 0.80 -6.23
C HIS A 168 2.98 -0.19 -7.26
N ARG A 169 3.56 -0.16 -8.46
CA ARG A 169 3.23 -1.02 -9.59
C ARG A 169 4.53 -1.54 -10.25
N PRO A 170 4.50 -2.61 -11.03
CA PRO A 170 5.70 -3.10 -11.71
C PRO A 170 6.38 -2.05 -12.59
N TRP A 171 5.62 -1.12 -13.15
CA TRP A 171 6.11 -0.04 -14.00
C TRP A 171 6.61 1.21 -13.23
N GLY A 172 6.42 1.27 -11.90
CA GLY A 172 6.79 2.44 -11.08
C GLY A 172 5.79 2.66 -9.94
N TRP A 173 5.25 3.86 -9.78
CA TRP A 173 4.25 4.17 -8.75
C TRP A 173 3.41 5.38 -9.13
N TYR A 174 2.27 5.52 -8.50
CA TYR A 174 1.49 6.74 -8.51
C TYR A 174 1.11 7.18 -7.10
N ASP A 175 0.88 8.47 -6.93
CA ASP A 175 0.42 9.10 -5.69
C ASP A 175 -0.83 9.94 -6.02
N SER A 176 -1.95 9.65 -5.37
CA SER A 176 -3.19 10.43 -5.50
C SER A 176 -3.08 11.69 -4.66
N ILE A 177 -2.74 12.83 -5.29
CA ILE A 177 -2.41 14.08 -4.60
C ILE A 177 -3.67 14.77 -4.09
N ASP A 178 -4.71 14.81 -4.94
CA ASP A 178 -5.97 15.50 -4.65
C ASP A 178 -7.13 14.81 -5.37
N ALA A 179 -8.33 14.88 -4.81
CA ALA A 179 -9.53 14.33 -5.41
C ALA A 179 -10.78 15.08 -4.97
N GLY A 180 -11.72 15.23 -5.89
CA GLY A 180 -13.05 15.78 -5.67
C GLY A 180 -14.12 14.94 -6.35
N GLU A 181 -15.35 15.41 -6.32
CA GLU A 181 -16.50 14.68 -6.88
C GLU A 181 -16.31 14.30 -8.35
N ARG A 182 -15.66 15.18 -9.14
CA ARG A 182 -15.54 15.03 -10.59
C ARG A 182 -14.11 15.15 -11.09
N PHE A 183 -13.10 15.10 -10.21
CA PHE A 183 -11.70 15.14 -10.61
C PHE A 183 -10.82 14.32 -9.66
N GLN A 184 -9.68 13.87 -10.17
CA GLN A 184 -8.59 13.30 -9.40
C GLN A 184 -7.26 13.76 -9.99
N VAL A 185 -6.32 14.11 -9.13
CA VAL A 185 -4.95 14.47 -9.53
C VAL A 185 -4.00 13.39 -9.03
N LYS A 186 -3.21 12.84 -9.95
CA LYS A 186 -2.18 11.84 -9.64
C LYS A 186 -0.81 12.35 -10.07
N ARG A 187 0.19 12.10 -9.25
CA ARG A 187 1.59 12.13 -9.63
C ARG A 187 2.00 10.72 -10.02
N ILE A 188 2.48 10.53 -11.23
CA ILE A 188 2.87 9.21 -11.76
C ILE A 188 4.35 9.23 -12.06
N VAL A 189 5.07 8.22 -11.57
CA VAL A 189 6.48 8.00 -11.88
C VAL A 189 6.64 6.65 -12.56
N VAL A 190 7.22 6.68 -13.77
CA VAL A 190 7.43 5.50 -14.61
C VAL A 190 8.93 5.20 -14.71
N ASN A 191 9.29 3.97 -14.35
CA ASN A 191 10.67 3.50 -14.41
C ASN A 191 11.23 3.53 -15.85
N PRO A 192 12.54 3.67 -16.04
CA PRO A 192 13.17 3.60 -17.35
C PRO A 192 12.78 2.35 -18.14
N GLY A 193 12.34 2.53 -19.36
CA GLY A 193 11.91 1.45 -20.26
C GLY A 193 10.52 0.88 -19.99
N ALA A 194 9.90 1.21 -18.85
CA ALA A 194 8.59 0.71 -18.49
C ALA A 194 7.44 1.47 -19.16
N SER A 195 6.26 0.85 -19.17
CA SER A 195 5.04 1.44 -19.72
C SER A 195 3.80 1.05 -18.90
N LEU A 196 2.80 1.91 -18.89
CA LEU A 196 1.46 1.56 -18.44
C LEU A 196 0.77 0.65 -19.49
N SER A 197 -0.35 0.05 -19.11
CA SER A 197 -1.20 -0.71 -20.04
C SER A 197 -1.68 0.18 -21.20
N LEU A 198 -1.94 -0.43 -22.36
CA LEU A 198 -2.75 0.20 -23.38
C LEU A 198 -4.21 0.11 -22.91
N GLN A 199 -4.84 1.25 -22.66
CA GLN A 199 -6.10 1.32 -21.93
C GLN A 199 -7.03 2.41 -22.47
N MET A 200 -8.30 2.35 -22.06
CA MET A 200 -9.34 3.33 -22.36
C MET A 200 -10.26 3.49 -21.16
N HIS A 201 -10.92 4.64 -21.07
CA HIS A 201 -11.92 4.95 -20.03
C HIS A 201 -13.23 5.39 -20.66
N HIS A 202 -14.35 4.90 -20.13
CA HIS A 202 -15.68 5.28 -20.63
C HIS A 202 -16.19 6.59 -20.02
N HIS A 203 -15.74 6.96 -18.80
CA HIS A 203 -16.39 8.01 -18.02
C HIS A 203 -15.46 9.15 -17.62
N ARG A 204 -14.16 9.09 -17.96
CA ARG A 204 -13.18 10.12 -17.64
C ARG A 204 -12.26 10.45 -18.81
N ALA A 205 -11.88 11.72 -18.89
CA ALA A 205 -10.80 12.22 -19.72
C ALA A 205 -9.59 12.54 -18.85
N GLU A 206 -8.40 12.65 -19.47
CA GLU A 206 -7.16 12.89 -18.73
C GLU A 206 -6.35 14.01 -19.36
N HIS A 207 -5.68 14.79 -18.52
CA HIS A 207 -4.66 15.74 -18.91
C HIS A 207 -3.33 15.33 -18.29
N TRP A 208 -2.30 15.17 -19.10
CA TRP A 208 -0.96 14.81 -18.66
C TRP A 208 0.00 15.97 -18.87
N VAL A 209 0.77 16.31 -17.85
CA VAL A 209 1.84 17.30 -17.90
C VAL A 209 3.14 16.61 -17.52
N VAL A 210 4.15 16.65 -18.39
CA VAL A 210 5.46 16.08 -18.09
C VAL A 210 6.23 17.03 -17.18
N VAL A 211 6.60 16.54 -15.99
CA VAL A 211 7.38 17.30 -15.00
C VAL A 211 8.86 17.01 -15.14
N LYS A 212 9.22 15.76 -15.45
CA LYS A 212 10.62 15.32 -15.57
C LYS A 212 10.74 14.18 -16.54
N GLY A 213 11.76 14.24 -17.38
CA GLY A 213 12.09 13.20 -18.35
C GLY A 213 11.35 13.37 -19.68
N THR A 214 11.19 12.28 -20.41
CA THR A 214 10.51 12.27 -21.72
C THR A 214 9.46 11.17 -21.72
N ALA A 215 8.24 11.52 -22.09
CA ALA A 215 7.12 10.62 -22.24
C ALA A 215 6.92 10.23 -23.71
N GLU A 216 6.78 8.95 -23.99
CA GLU A 216 6.19 8.46 -25.23
C GLU A 216 4.69 8.23 -24.98
N VAL A 217 3.85 8.96 -25.68
CA VAL A 217 2.40 8.95 -25.51
C VAL A 217 1.75 8.34 -26.75
N THR A 218 1.00 7.27 -26.53
CA THR A 218 0.01 6.79 -27.53
C THR A 218 -1.34 7.41 -27.18
N ASN A 219 -2.01 8.04 -28.15
CA ASN A 219 -3.34 8.64 -28.01
C ASN A 219 -4.13 8.39 -29.32
N GLY A 220 -5.04 7.42 -29.29
CA GLY A 220 -5.68 6.88 -30.50
C GLY A 220 -4.65 6.29 -31.45
N ASP A 221 -4.66 6.74 -32.70
CA ASP A 221 -3.75 6.26 -33.77
C ASP A 221 -2.39 7.00 -33.79
N ARG A 222 -2.14 7.90 -32.84
CA ARG A 222 -0.93 8.72 -32.81
C ARG A 222 -0.02 8.30 -31.69
N THR A 223 1.27 8.18 -31.99
CA THR A 223 2.34 8.04 -30.98
C THR A 223 3.33 9.19 -31.17
N PHE A 224 3.65 9.87 -30.08
CA PHE A 224 4.53 11.05 -30.10
C PHE A 224 5.29 11.20 -28.78
N LEU A 225 6.35 11.99 -28.79
CA LEU A 225 7.12 12.30 -27.59
C LEU A 225 6.69 13.65 -26.99
N LEU A 226 6.72 13.71 -25.66
CA LEU A 226 6.58 14.92 -24.88
C LEU A 226 7.80 15.06 -23.96
N GLY A 227 8.43 16.21 -23.99
CA GLY A 227 9.48 16.61 -23.06
C GLY A 227 8.93 17.33 -21.82
N GLU A 228 9.84 17.77 -20.95
CA GLU A 228 9.50 18.56 -19.75
C GLU A 228 8.73 19.84 -20.13
N ASN A 229 7.72 20.20 -19.31
CA ASN A 229 6.77 21.28 -19.50
C ASN A 229 5.81 21.13 -20.69
N GLU A 230 5.87 20.01 -21.42
CA GLU A 230 4.86 19.69 -22.43
C GLU A 230 3.71 18.93 -21.83
N SER A 231 2.53 19.01 -22.48
CA SER A 231 1.30 18.40 -22.02
C SER A 231 0.45 17.85 -23.16
N THR A 232 -0.45 16.94 -22.82
CA THR A 232 -1.42 16.39 -23.75
C THR A 232 -2.76 16.17 -23.07
N PHE A 233 -3.82 16.22 -23.89
CA PHE A 233 -5.17 15.86 -23.51
C PHE A 233 -5.53 14.48 -24.10
N ILE A 234 -6.02 13.58 -23.27
CA ILE A 234 -6.59 12.29 -23.65
C ILE A 234 -8.11 12.38 -23.55
N PRO A 235 -8.82 12.41 -24.67
CA PRO A 235 -10.27 12.48 -24.67
C PRO A 235 -10.90 11.22 -24.08
N LEU A 236 -12.11 11.37 -23.58
CA LEU A 236 -12.97 10.27 -23.16
C LEU A 236 -13.10 9.22 -24.29
N GLY A 237 -12.95 7.96 -23.97
CA GLY A 237 -13.07 6.85 -24.92
C GLY A 237 -11.83 6.63 -25.82
N HIS A 238 -10.79 7.43 -25.72
CA HIS A 238 -9.57 7.23 -26.50
C HIS A 238 -8.66 6.15 -25.88
N ILE A 239 -8.18 5.25 -26.73
CA ILE A 239 -7.15 4.26 -26.37
C ILE A 239 -5.83 5.00 -26.21
N HIS A 240 -5.16 4.80 -25.08
CA HIS A 240 -3.94 5.52 -24.77
C HIS A 240 -2.96 4.68 -23.93
N ARG A 241 -1.70 5.09 -24.00
CA ARG A 241 -0.59 4.50 -23.21
C ARG A 241 0.45 5.56 -22.90
N LEU A 242 0.99 5.50 -21.68
CA LEU A 242 2.20 6.22 -21.25
C LEU A 242 3.35 5.26 -21.18
N ARG A 243 4.47 5.59 -21.82
CA ARG A 243 5.73 4.85 -21.77
C ARG A 243 6.89 5.79 -21.45
N ASN A 244 7.87 5.30 -20.70
CA ASN A 244 9.14 5.97 -20.49
C ASN A 244 10.19 5.37 -21.45
N PRO A 245 10.54 6.03 -22.57
CA PRO A 245 11.58 5.56 -23.48
C PRO A 245 13.00 5.89 -22.98
N GLY A 246 13.10 6.71 -21.91
CA GLY A 246 14.36 7.26 -21.41
C GLY A 246 15.11 6.33 -20.46
N LYS A 247 16.26 6.82 -19.98
CA LYS A 247 17.12 6.14 -18.99
C LYS A 247 16.94 6.67 -17.56
N LEU A 248 16.17 7.73 -17.39
CA LEU A 248 15.82 8.33 -16.10
C LEU A 248 14.34 8.11 -15.82
N PRO A 249 13.91 8.11 -14.56
CA PRO A 249 12.49 8.06 -14.23
C PRO A 249 11.73 9.21 -14.91
N LEU A 250 10.61 8.87 -15.56
CA LEU A 250 9.64 9.81 -16.10
C LEU A 250 8.66 10.19 -14.99
N GLU A 251 8.41 11.48 -14.82
CA GLU A 251 7.43 11.99 -13.86
C GLU A 251 6.40 12.86 -14.58
N ILE A 252 5.11 12.55 -14.38
CA ILE A 252 4.00 13.35 -14.89
C ILE A 252 3.01 13.71 -13.77
N ILE A 253 2.29 14.81 -13.97
CA ILE A 253 1.05 15.09 -13.28
C ILE A 253 -0.10 14.74 -14.23
N GLU A 254 -0.99 13.89 -13.75
CA GLU A 254 -2.22 13.50 -14.41
C GLU A 254 -3.40 14.15 -13.71
N VAL A 255 -4.23 14.83 -14.45
CA VAL A 255 -5.54 15.32 -14.00
C VAL A 255 -6.62 14.53 -14.71
N GLN A 256 -7.34 13.71 -13.97
CA GLN A 256 -8.52 13.00 -14.45
C GLN A 256 -9.76 13.83 -14.18
N SER A 257 -10.68 13.88 -15.11
CA SER A 257 -11.98 14.56 -14.95
C SER A 257 -13.12 13.79 -15.61
N GLY A 258 -14.22 13.63 -14.90
CA GLY A 258 -15.34 12.85 -15.42
C GLY A 258 -16.45 12.61 -14.41
N SER A 259 -17.44 11.86 -14.83
CA SER A 259 -18.60 11.48 -14.00
C SER A 259 -18.32 10.27 -13.11
N TYR A 260 -17.29 9.47 -13.44
CA TYR A 260 -16.85 8.31 -12.69
C TYR A 260 -15.34 8.16 -12.79
N LEU A 261 -14.66 7.97 -11.66
CA LEU A 261 -13.19 7.96 -11.56
C LEU A 261 -12.65 6.64 -10.98
N GLY A 262 -13.49 5.61 -10.83
CA GLY A 262 -13.11 4.31 -10.30
C GLY A 262 -12.08 3.59 -11.18
N GLU A 263 -11.18 2.81 -10.57
CA GLU A 263 -10.18 2.01 -11.30
C GLU A 263 -10.80 0.88 -12.13
N ASP A 264 -12.04 0.50 -11.84
CA ASP A 264 -12.87 -0.46 -12.61
C ASP A 264 -13.42 0.10 -13.93
N ASP A 265 -13.28 1.43 -14.17
CA ASP A 265 -13.53 2.05 -15.48
C ASP A 265 -12.38 1.81 -16.49
N ILE A 266 -11.28 1.16 -16.07
CA ILE A 266 -10.14 0.90 -16.94
C ILE A 266 -10.41 -0.32 -17.82
N VAL A 267 -10.59 -0.11 -19.11
CA VAL A 267 -10.59 -1.17 -20.13
C VAL A 267 -9.15 -1.35 -20.65
N ARG A 268 -8.54 -2.52 -20.39
CA ARG A 268 -7.16 -2.83 -20.81
C ARG A 268 -7.16 -3.65 -22.09
N TYR A 269 -6.40 -3.20 -23.09
CA TYR A 269 -6.21 -3.90 -24.37
C TYR A 269 -4.91 -4.70 -24.41
N GLU A 270 -3.82 -4.11 -23.85
CA GLU A 270 -2.51 -4.74 -23.73
C GLU A 270 -1.92 -4.38 -22.38
N ASP A 271 -1.48 -5.38 -21.65
CA ASP A 271 -0.80 -5.20 -20.37
C ASP A 271 0.39 -6.15 -20.26
N SER A 272 1.60 -5.59 -20.21
CA SER A 272 2.84 -6.35 -20.09
C SER A 272 3.03 -7.03 -18.73
N TYR A 273 2.09 -6.82 -17.79
CA TYR A 273 2.18 -7.28 -16.41
C TYR A 273 1.04 -8.24 -16.01
N GLY A 274 0.32 -8.79 -17.00
CA GLY A 274 -0.68 -9.85 -16.78
C GLY A 274 -1.98 -9.42 -16.10
N ARG A 275 -2.35 -8.11 -16.13
CA ARG A 275 -3.58 -7.57 -15.52
C ARG A 275 -4.73 -7.44 -16.55
N THR A 276 -4.91 -8.41 -17.41
CA THR A 276 -5.90 -8.33 -18.52
C THR A 276 -7.36 -8.57 -18.13
N HIS A 277 -7.63 -8.86 -16.83
CA HIS A 277 -9.00 -8.97 -16.32
C HIS A 277 -9.23 -7.98 -15.16
N PRO A 278 -10.43 -7.33 -15.11
CA PRO A 278 -10.81 -6.45 -14.01
C PRO A 278 -10.93 -7.20 -12.68
#